data_e70e0b27c49bf57529792e0d3ef9f8d5
#
_entry.id   e70e0b27c49bf57529792e0d3ef9f8d5
#
_cell.length_a   1.000
_cell.length_b   1.000
_cell.length_c   1.000
_cell.angle_alpha   90.00
_cell.angle_beta   90.00
_cell.angle_gamma   90.00
#
_symmetry.space_group_name_H-M   'P 1'
#
loop_
_entity.id
_entity.type
_entity.pdbx_description
1 polymer ?
#
loop_
_entity_poly.entity_id
_entity_poly.type
_entity_poly.pdbx_seq_one_letter_code
_entity_poly.pdbx_strand_id
1 'polypeptide(L)'
;MIYTIEQIRQIARPIAAAYGVRSMRLFGSYARGEATEDSDVDILVDRGKLRSGFVMGGLYADLRDGFQKDLDLVTTQGADAEFLSRIRPDEVMIYEQ
;
A
#
# COMPACT_ATOMS: atom_id res chain seq x y z
N MET A 1 1.65 17.70 -2.85
CA MET A 1 1.43 17.07 -4.14
C MET A 1 0.45 15.93 -4.02
N ILE A 2 -0.50 15.85 -4.93
CA ILE A 2 -1.48 14.76 -4.97
C ILE A 2 -1.08 13.82 -6.10
N TYR A 3 -0.85 12.55 -5.77
CA TYR A 3 -0.46 11.55 -6.76
C TYR A 3 -1.67 11.02 -7.53
N THR A 4 -1.47 10.72 -8.81
CA THR A 4 -2.41 9.87 -9.55
C THR A 4 -2.18 8.41 -9.16
N ILE A 5 -3.15 7.56 -9.45
CA ILE A 5 -3.00 6.12 -9.20
C ILE A 5 -1.81 5.58 -10.00
N GLU A 6 -1.62 6.05 -11.24
CA GLU A 6 -0.48 5.60 -12.05
C GLU A 6 0.86 6.01 -11.45
N GLN A 7 0.95 7.22 -10.90
CA GLN A 7 2.17 7.66 -10.21
C GLN A 7 2.43 6.79 -8.97
N ILE A 8 1.37 6.43 -8.24
CA ILE A 8 1.50 5.52 -7.09
C ILE A 8 2.03 4.17 -7.54
N ARG A 9 1.52 3.63 -8.65
CA ARG A 9 2.03 2.38 -9.22
C ARG A 9 3.51 2.48 -9.58
N GLN A 10 3.91 3.57 -10.24
CA GLN A 10 5.29 3.76 -10.67
C GLN A 10 6.26 3.80 -9.48
N ILE A 11 5.84 4.40 -8.37
CA ILE A 11 6.67 4.46 -7.17
C ILE A 11 6.69 3.12 -6.45
N ALA A 12 5.54 2.49 -6.28
CA ALA A 12 5.39 1.31 -5.43
C ALA A 12 5.86 0.01 -6.07
N ARG A 13 5.66 -0.16 -7.37
CA ARG A 13 5.96 -1.44 -8.04
C ARG A 13 7.40 -1.92 -7.88
N PRO A 14 8.43 -1.10 -8.16
CA PRO A 14 9.81 -1.57 -8.00
C PRO A 14 10.13 -1.91 -6.54
N ILE A 15 9.57 -1.18 -5.61
CA ILE A 15 9.78 -1.46 -4.18
C ILE A 15 9.12 -2.77 -3.80
N ALA A 16 7.86 -2.97 -4.20
CA ALA A 16 7.14 -4.21 -3.93
C ALA A 16 7.86 -5.42 -4.51
N ALA A 17 8.34 -5.32 -5.75
CA ALA A 17 9.07 -6.38 -6.42
C ALA A 17 10.38 -6.71 -5.69
N ALA A 18 11.11 -5.68 -5.23
CA ALA A 18 12.36 -5.87 -4.52
C ALA A 18 12.18 -6.62 -3.20
N TYR A 19 11.06 -6.39 -2.52
CA TYR A 19 10.76 -7.07 -1.26
C TYR A 19 10.08 -8.42 -1.46
N GLY A 20 9.61 -8.72 -2.66
CA GLY A 20 9.00 -10.01 -2.96
C GLY A 20 7.62 -10.22 -2.34
N VAL A 21 6.89 -9.15 -2.07
CA VAL A 21 5.52 -9.27 -1.57
C VAL A 21 4.60 -9.83 -2.65
N ARG A 22 3.52 -10.47 -2.25
CA ARG A 22 2.59 -11.06 -3.19
C ARG A 22 1.78 -10.01 -3.93
N SER A 23 1.28 -9.00 -3.24
CA SER A 23 0.49 -7.94 -3.86
C SER A 23 0.46 -6.70 -2.99
N MET A 24 0.14 -5.57 -3.62
CA MET A 24 -0.19 -4.33 -2.95
C MET A 24 -1.47 -3.77 -3.55
N ARG A 25 -2.37 -3.30 -2.70
CA ARG A 25 -3.61 -2.65 -3.10
C ARG A 25 -3.72 -1.30 -2.40
N LEU A 26 -4.19 -0.33 -3.16
CA LEU A 26 -4.49 1.00 -2.62
C LEU A 26 -5.91 0.99 -2.08
N PHE A 27 -6.12 1.62 -0.93
CA PHE A 27 -7.47 1.85 -0.41
C PHE A 27 -7.56 3.29 0.10
N GLY A 28 -8.68 3.64 0.73
CA GLY A 28 -8.85 4.96 1.30
C GLY A 28 -9.03 6.07 0.28
N SER A 29 -8.66 7.28 0.66
CA SER A 29 -8.97 8.48 -0.12
C SER A 29 -8.36 8.50 -1.51
N TYR A 30 -7.11 8.05 -1.64
CA TYR A 30 -6.47 7.99 -2.95
C TYR A 30 -7.17 7.01 -3.89
N ALA A 31 -7.63 5.87 -3.35
CA ALA A 31 -8.33 4.87 -4.16
C ALA A 31 -9.68 5.40 -4.64
N ARG A 32 -10.35 6.20 -3.80
CA ARG A 32 -11.66 6.77 -4.14
C ARG A 32 -11.59 8.03 -4.98
N GLY A 33 -10.40 8.55 -5.26
CA GLY A 33 -10.25 9.81 -5.99
C GLY A 33 -10.58 11.04 -5.15
N GLU A 34 -10.49 10.94 -3.83
CA GLU A 34 -10.85 11.99 -2.88
C GLU A 34 -9.66 12.55 -2.13
N ALA A 35 -8.44 12.19 -2.53
CA ALA A 35 -7.24 12.61 -1.82
C ALA A 35 -7.02 14.12 -1.91
N THR A 36 -6.49 14.66 -0.82
CA THR A 36 -6.01 16.05 -0.75
C THR A 36 -4.51 16.02 -0.52
N GLU A 37 -3.89 17.20 -0.46
CA GLU A 37 -2.46 17.30 -0.18
C GLU A 37 -2.07 16.73 1.18
N ASP A 38 -3.00 16.73 2.13
CA ASP A 38 -2.77 16.22 3.48
C ASP A 38 -3.11 14.73 3.62
N SER A 39 -3.64 14.11 2.57
CA SER A 39 -4.03 12.70 2.64
C SER A 39 -2.82 11.79 2.69
N ASP A 40 -2.88 10.77 3.56
CA ASP A 40 -1.89 9.69 3.57
C ASP A 40 -2.17 8.72 2.42
N VAL A 41 -1.14 7.98 2.03
CA VAL A 41 -1.30 6.89 1.07
C VAL A 41 -1.61 5.62 1.86
N ASP A 42 -2.76 5.01 1.59
CA ASP A 42 -3.24 3.83 2.32
C ASP A 42 -3.01 2.58 1.48
N ILE A 43 -2.14 1.70 1.94
CA ILE A 43 -1.73 0.51 1.19
C ILE A 43 -1.99 -0.74 2.01
N LEU A 44 -2.68 -1.70 1.39
CA LEU A 44 -2.85 -3.04 1.90
C LEU A 44 -1.84 -3.94 1.19
N VAL A 45 -0.93 -4.53 1.95
CA VAL A 45 0.06 -5.44 1.40
C VAL A 45 -0.25 -6.88 1.80
N ASP A 46 -0.25 -7.76 0.79
CA ASP A 46 -0.26 -9.19 1.04
C ASP A 46 1.18 -9.65 0.96
N ARG A 47 1.74 -10.02 2.11
CA ARG A 47 3.13 -10.45 2.18
C ARG A 47 3.36 -11.85 1.65
N GLY A 48 2.30 -12.61 1.38
CA GLY A 48 2.42 -13.97 0.91
C GLY A 48 3.15 -14.85 1.92
N LYS A 49 4.25 -15.46 1.49
CA LYS A 49 5.06 -16.35 2.33
C LYS A 49 6.14 -15.64 3.13
N LEU A 50 6.30 -14.32 2.96
CA LEU A 50 7.29 -13.57 3.71
C LEU A 50 6.95 -13.54 5.18
N ARG A 51 8.00 -13.58 6.01
CA ARG A 51 7.83 -13.53 7.47
C ARG A 51 8.15 -12.15 8.00
N SER A 52 7.37 -11.76 8.95
CA SER A 52 7.62 -10.87 10.07
C SER A 52 7.92 -9.41 9.83
N GLY A 53 7.85 -8.69 10.94
CA GLY A 53 7.93 -7.26 11.07
C GLY A 53 9.22 -6.61 10.56
N PHE A 54 10.33 -7.33 10.52
CA PHE A 54 11.57 -6.76 10.02
C PHE A 54 11.46 -6.36 8.55
N VAL A 55 10.94 -7.29 7.72
CA VAL A 55 10.72 -7.01 6.29
C VAL A 55 9.73 -5.87 6.12
N MET A 56 8.66 -5.87 6.92
CA MET A 56 7.64 -4.81 6.86
C MET A 56 8.20 -3.45 7.26
N GLY A 57 9.10 -3.40 8.22
CA GLY A 57 9.75 -2.15 8.62
C GLY A 57 10.56 -1.53 7.49
N GLY A 58 11.34 -2.35 6.79
CA GLY A 58 12.10 -1.90 5.62
C GLY A 58 11.20 -1.47 4.48
N LEU A 59 10.17 -2.25 4.20
CA LEU A 59 9.19 -1.92 3.17
C LEU A 59 8.51 -0.58 3.46
N TYR A 60 8.07 -0.37 4.69
CA TYR A 60 7.47 0.90 5.11
C TYR A 60 8.44 2.07 4.87
N ALA A 61 9.69 1.92 5.29
CA ALA A 61 10.68 2.98 5.17
C ALA A 61 10.94 3.33 3.69
N ASP A 62 11.06 2.33 2.83
CA ASP A 62 11.32 2.57 1.42
C ASP A 62 10.12 3.20 0.71
N LEU A 63 8.91 2.77 1.05
CA LEU A 63 7.70 3.37 0.49
C LEU A 63 7.54 4.82 0.96
N ARG A 64 7.78 5.09 2.23
CA ARG A 64 7.70 6.45 2.76
C ARG A 64 8.72 7.36 2.09
N ASP A 65 9.93 6.86 1.89
CA ASP A 65 10.96 7.60 1.19
C ASP A 65 10.58 7.86 -0.27
N GLY A 66 10.04 6.86 -0.93
CA GLY A 66 9.61 6.98 -2.32
C GLY A 66 8.46 7.96 -2.52
N PHE A 67 7.47 7.91 -1.65
CA PHE A 67 6.29 8.79 -1.74
C PHE A 67 6.54 10.18 -1.17
N GLN A 68 7.51 10.34 -0.28
CA GLN A 68 7.75 11.60 0.44
C GLN A 68 6.49 12.09 1.16
N LYS A 69 5.69 11.15 1.66
CA LYS A 69 4.45 11.37 2.40
C LYS A 69 4.30 10.28 3.44
N ASP A 70 3.50 10.56 4.45
CA ASP A 70 3.09 9.53 5.37
C ASP A 70 2.19 8.52 4.67
N LEU A 71 2.28 7.30 5.12
CA LEU A 71 1.45 6.23 4.59
C LEU A 71 0.93 5.36 5.72
N ASP A 72 -0.21 4.74 5.46
CA ASP A 72 -0.81 3.75 6.33
C ASP A 72 -0.61 2.39 5.65
N LEU A 73 0.28 1.59 6.19
CA LEU A 73 0.63 0.29 5.62
C LEU A 73 0.04 -0.81 6.49
N VAL A 74 -0.91 -1.52 5.92
CA VAL A 74 -1.63 -2.60 6.60
C VAL A 74 -1.37 -3.91 5.88
N THR A 75 -1.17 -4.99 6.62
CA THR A 75 -1.01 -6.32 6.01
C THR A 75 -2.34 -7.05 5.96
N THR A 76 -2.55 -7.84 4.91
CA THR A 76 -3.70 -8.72 4.82
C THR A 76 -3.74 -9.68 6.01
N GLN A 77 -2.57 -10.21 6.38
CA GLN A 77 -2.45 -11.18 7.46
C GLN A 77 -2.68 -10.57 8.84
N GLY A 78 -2.42 -9.27 8.99
CA GLY A 78 -2.59 -8.56 10.27
C GLY A 78 -3.93 -7.86 10.42
N ALA A 79 -4.69 -7.71 9.36
CA ALA A 79 -5.98 -7.02 9.39
C ALA A 79 -7.11 -7.99 9.73
N ASP A 80 -8.13 -7.49 10.43
CA ASP A 80 -9.30 -8.33 10.69
C ASP A 80 -10.25 -8.36 9.48
N ALA A 81 -11.15 -9.35 9.48
CA ALA A 81 -12.05 -9.59 8.35
C ALA A 81 -13.03 -8.43 8.14
N GLU A 82 -13.44 -7.78 9.20
CA GLU A 82 -14.37 -6.64 9.11
C GLU A 82 -13.70 -5.46 8.41
N PHE A 83 -12.47 -5.15 8.77
CA PHE A 83 -11.70 -4.09 8.13
C PHE A 83 -11.51 -4.37 6.64
N LEU A 84 -11.08 -5.59 6.31
CA LEU A 84 -10.87 -6.00 4.92
C LEU A 84 -12.15 -5.89 4.10
N SER A 85 -13.27 -6.29 4.70
CA SER A 85 -14.57 -6.20 4.06
C SER A 85 -14.97 -4.77 3.75
N ARG A 86 -14.67 -3.83 4.67
CA ARG A 86 -15.01 -2.42 4.50
C ARG A 86 -14.21 -1.74 3.38
N ILE A 87 -12.94 -2.10 3.23
CA ILE A 87 -12.08 -1.44 2.24
C ILE A 87 -12.19 -2.06 0.85
N ARG A 88 -12.66 -3.30 0.77
CA ARG A 88 -12.69 -4.07 -0.49
C ARG A 88 -13.37 -3.35 -1.66
N PRO A 89 -14.53 -2.68 -1.47
CA PRO A 89 -15.19 -2.01 -2.60
C PRO A 89 -14.34 -0.92 -3.26
N ASP A 90 -13.39 -0.34 -2.52
CA ASP A 90 -12.58 0.78 -3.01
C ASP A 90 -11.18 0.36 -3.45
N GLU A 91 -10.79 -0.88 -3.22
CA GLU A 91 -9.43 -1.34 -3.51
C GLU A 91 -9.05 -1.22 -4.98
N VAL A 92 -7.84 -0.72 -5.20
CA VAL A 92 -7.25 -0.64 -6.53
C VAL A 92 -5.92 -1.40 -6.50
N MET A 93 -5.75 -2.35 -7.41
CA MET A 93 -4.52 -3.12 -7.50
C MET A 93 -3.36 -2.23 -7.93
N ILE A 94 -2.30 -2.20 -7.12
CA ILE A 94 -1.08 -1.44 -7.40
C ILE A 94 -0.01 -2.37 -7.95
N TYR A 95 0.15 -3.53 -7.34
CA TYR A 95 1.17 -4.51 -7.71
C TYR A 95 0.66 -5.91 -7.42
N GLU A 96 0.92 -6.82 -8.35
CA GLU A 96 0.66 -8.24 -8.16
C GLU A 96 1.82 -9.03 -8.72
N GLN A 97 2.31 -9.95 -7.90
CA GLN A 97 3.42 -10.83 -8.28
C GLN A 97 3.01 -11.82 -9.37
#